data_0127acc3b9c568c69933fe27e347cbf1
#
_entry.id   0127acc3b9c568c69933fe27e347cbf1
#
_cell.length_a   1.000
_cell.length_b   1.000
_cell.length_c   1.000
_cell.angle_alpha   90.00
_cell.angle_beta   90.00
_cell.angle_gamma   90.00
#
_symmetry.space_group_name_H-M   'P 1'
#
loop_
_entity.id
_entity.type
_entity.pdbx_description
1 polymer ?
#
loop_
_entity_poly.entity_id
_entity_poly.type
_entity_poly.pdbx_seq_one_letter_code
_entity_poly.pdbx_strand_id
1 'polypeptide(L)'
;MMALLLVGCHSDEKGAQKKDRDDWPVARGGAGLSGQVGVGLPPKPDIKWMVQTEGAIVGETVVSKDIVVFGNSAGLLTAVDLKSGKKKWQREFEQSFEAAPAIFDDTIFIGCEDMKLYALELKTGKDKWSIETDDKITAGVNLTKSPDGKAYWIVMNGYDGVCRALDAKSGKEIWKHETEQPINGTPAVVNGKWVVFGGCDHFLYTLNLADGKPLTKVEGEAPIVSTVGTEGSFVAWGDHSNKVMGADLASGELEWKYSDRKFPFMAAPAVDKKNVYIGGRDKKIHAISRESG
;
A
#
# COMPACT_ATOMS: atom_id res chain seq x y z
N MET A 1 -5.14 0.98 23.22
CA MET A 1 -4.17 2.11 23.21
C MET A 1 -3.12 1.75 22.16
N MET A 2 -3.19 2.36 21.02
CA MET A 2 -2.26 2.11 19.92
C MET A 2 -1.41 3.37 19.72
N ALA A 3 -0.11 3.23 19.71
CA ALA A 3 0.84 4.33 19.56
C ALA A 3 1.52 4.24 18.19
N LEU A 4 1.59 5.33 17.46
CA LEU A 4 2.38 5.43 16.23
C LEU A 4 3.84 5.68 16.61
N LEU A 5 4.73 4.76 16.21
CA LEU A 5 6.16 4.86 16.43
C LEU A 5 6.84 5.34 15.15
N LEU A 6 7.52 6.47 15.19
CA LEU A 6 8.35 6.95 14.09
C LEU A 6 9.82 6.89 14.49
N VAL A 7 10.58 6.11 13.72
CA VAL A 7 12.02 5.94 13.90
C VAL A 7 12.75 6.84 12.91
N GLY A 8 13.50 7.80 13.40
CA GLY A 8 14.27 8.70 12.54
C GLY A 8 15.69 8.19 12.27
N CYS A 9 16.07 8.17 11.00
CA CYS A 9 17.45 7.89 10.57
C CYS A 9 18.24 9.20 10.42
N HIS A 10 19.39 9.30 11.11
CA HIS A 10 20.42 10.27 10.78
C HIS A 10 21.65 9.50 10.31
N SER A 11 22.07 9.71 9.08
CA SER A 11 23.40 9.31 8.61
C SER A 11 24.11 10.54 8.05
N ASP A 12 25.23 10.90 8.67
CA ASP A 12 26.17 11.89 8.14
C ASP A 12 26.95 11.25 6.97
N GLU A 13 26.48 11.46 5.75
CA GLU A 13 27.29 11.25 4.54
C GLU A 13 27.26 12.50 3.67
N LYS A 14 28.43 13.14 3.55
CA LYS A 14 28.69 14.24 2.63
C LYS A 14 28.80 13.71 1.21
N GLY A 15 27.89 14.15 0.31
CA GLY A 15 28.19 14.12 -1.12
C GLY A 15 27.24 13.40 -2.08
N ALA A 16 26.00 13.06 -1.72
CA ALA A 16 24.96 12.64 -2.68
C ALA A 16 23.85 13.71 -2.76
N GLN A 17 23.32 13.96 -3.97
CA GLN A 17 22.18 14.85 -4.16
C GLN A 17 21.09 14.51 -3.13
N LYS A 18 20.62 15.53 -2.41
CA LYS A 18 19.53 15.46 -1.43
C LYS A 18 18.24 15.04 -2.16
N LYS A 19 18.08 13.76 -2.44
CA LYS A 19 16.77 13.15 -2.63
C LYS A 19 16.11 13.26 -1.27
N ASP A 20 14.88 13.80 -1.20
CA ASP A 20 14.14 13.96 0.05
C ASP A 20 14.04 12.60 0.76
N ARG A 21 15.01 12.37 1.69
CA ARG A 21 15.19 11.10 2.41
C ARG A 21 14.08 10.84 3.43
N ASP A 22 13.24 11.85 3.66
CA ASP A 22 12.20 11.84 4.67
C ASP A 22 10.80 11.60 4.06
N ASP A 23 10.68 11.41 2.74
CA ASP A 23 9.40 11.18 2.08
C ASP A 23 9.07 9.67 1.99
N TRP A 24 7.86 9.32 2.43
CA TRP A 24 7.24 8.00 2.33
C TRP A 24 5.79 8.18 1.85
N PRO A 25 5.61 8.65 0.59
CA PRO A 25 4.32 9.22 0.16
C PRO A 25 3.26 8.18 -0.17
N VAL A 26 3.62 6.91 -0.25
CA VAL A 26 2.70 5.78 -0.46
C VAL A 26 3.03 4.65 0.49
N ALA A 27 2.06 3.77 0.72
CA ALA A 27 2.23 2.57 1.51
C ALA A 27 3.47 1.79 1.07
N ARG A 28 4.21 1.20 2.01
CA ARG A 28 5.35 0.33 1.78
C ARG A 28 6.51 0.97 0.98
N GLY A 29 6.57 2.30 0.93
CA GLY A 29 7.70 3.09 0.44
C GLY A 29 7.80 3.28 -1.06
N GLY A 30 6.87 2.76 -1.86
CA GLY A 30 6.89 2.95 -3.30
C GLY A 30 5.84 2.15 -4.05
N ALA A 31 5.61 2.50 -5.32
CA ALA A 31 4.55 1.92 -6.14
C ALA A 31 4.62 0.38 -6.30
N GLY A 32 5.81 -0.21 -6.25
CA GLY A 32 5.98 -1.67 -6.27
C GLY A 32 5.64 -2.37 -4.96
N LEU A 33 5.38 -1.62 -3.88
CA LEU A 33 5.00 -2.13 -2.56
C LEU A 33 5.99 -3.18 -1.99
N SER A 34 7.28 -3.04 -2.28
CA SER A 34 8.31 -3.99 -1.86
C SER A 34 8.56 -4.02 -0.34
N GLY A 35 8.17 -2.96 0.36
CA GLY A 35 8.45 -2.79 1.78
C GLY A 35 9.93 -2.52 2.09
N GLN A 36 10.70 -2.07 1.10
CA GLN A 36 12.12 -1.76 1.21
C GLN A 36 12.40 -0.27 1.14
N VAL A 37 13.49 0.12 1.79
CA VAL A 37 14.10 1.46 1.64
C VAL A 37 15.59 1.34 1.38
N GLY A 38 16.13 2.27 0.59
CA GLY A 38 17.56 2.34 0.29
C GLY A 38 18.45 2.88 1.42
N VAL A 39 17.93 2.97 2.65
CA VAL A 39 18.65 3.48 3.82
C VAL A 39 18.56 2.47 4.97
N GLY A 40 19.69 2.26 5.67
CA GLY A 40 19.72 1.42 6.86
C GLY A 40 19.12 2.13 8.07
N LEU A 41 18.46 1.36 8.94
CA LEU A 41 18.06 1.84 10.26
C LEU A 41 19.29 1.98 11.17
N PRO A 42 19.30 2.93 12.11
CA PRO A 42 20.34 3.01 13.11
C PRO A 42 20.34 1.74 13.99
N PRO A 43 21.51 1.29 14.48
CA PRO A 43 21.59 0.08 15.32
C PRO A 43 20.72 0.12 16.59
N LYS A 44 20.45 1.30 17.09
CA LYS A 44 19.56 1.55 18.24
C LYS A 44 18.60 2.67 17.87
N PRO A 45 17.41 2.35 17.34
CA PRO A 45 16.41 3.37 17.06
C PRO A 45 15.79 3.90 18.36
N ASP A 46 15.62 5.22 18.46
CA ASP A 46 14.97 5.89 19.56
C ASP A 46 13.58 6.41 19.17
N ILE A 47 12.63 6.37 20.12
CA ILE A 47 11.32 6.98 19.97
C ILE A 47 11.47 8.50 20.09
N LYS A 48 11.18 9.24 19.01
CA LYS A 48 11.23 10.71 19.03
C LYS A 48 9.97 11.32 19.65
N TRP A 49 8.82 10.77 19.33
CA TRP A 49 7.52 11.19 19.83
C TRP A 49 6.46 10.10 19.64
N MET A 50 5.37 10.22 20.36
CA MET A 50 4.19 9.36 20.26
C MET A 50 2.94 10.23 20.15
N VAL A 51 1.97 9.77 19.34
CA VAL A 51 0.64 10.35 19.24
C VAL A 51 -0.37 9.31 19.71
N GLN A 52 -1.20 9.70 20.68
CA GLN A 52 -2.33 8.88 21.10
C GLN A 52 -3.54 9.22 20.26
N THR A 53 -4.25 8.20 19.78
CA THR A 53 -5.45 8.32 18.94
C THR A 53 -6.67 7.72 19.62
N GLU A 54 -7.86 8.21 19.29
CA GLU A 54 -9.13 7.70 19.84
C GLU A 54 -9.53 6.34 19.24
N GLY A 55 -9.07 6.04 18.02
CA GLY A 55 -9.31 4.77 17.34
C GLY A 55 -8.01 4.07 16.96
N ALA A 56 -8.10 2.82 16.51
CA ALA A 56 -6.97 2.06 15.99
C ALA A 56 -6.52 2.63 14.63
N ILE A 57 -5.22 2.76 14.43
CA ILE A 57 -4.63 3.00 13.11
C ILE A 57 -4.46 1.63 12.48
N VAL A 58 -5.28 1.30 11.48
CA VAL A 58 -5.29 0.02 10.77
C VAL A 58 -4.47 0.12 9.50
N GLY A 59 -4.70 1.18 8.72
CA GLY A 59 -3.92 1.50 7.51
C GLY A 59 -2.50 1.96 7.83
N GLU A 60 -1.64 1.89 6.84
CA GLU A 60 -0.28 2.42 6.96
C GLU A 60 -0.29 3.95 6.99
N THR A 61 0.74 4.52 7.60
CA THR A 61 0.95 5.97 7.62
C THR A 61 1.86 6.39 6.48
N VAL A 62 1.65 7.60 5.98
CA VAL A 62 2.48 8.17 4.92
C VAL A 62 3.11 9.49 5.35
N VAL A 63 4.24 9.80 4.73
CA VAL A 63 5.03 11.00 5.07
C VAL A 63 5.38 11.76 3.79
N SER A 64 5.13 13.05 3.78
CA SER A 64 5.64 13.96 2.75
C SER A 64 5.81 15.37 3.30
N LYS A 65 6.87 16.04 2.90
CA LYS A 65 7.12 17.46 3.23
C LYS A 65 6.98 17.78 4.73
N ASP A 66 7.60 17.04 5.61
CA ASP A 66 7.51 17.22 7.07
C ASP A 66 6.10 16.99 7.66
N ILE A 67 5.19 16.35 6.95
CA ILE A 67 3.84 16.02 7.40
C ILE A 67 3.66 14.50 7.40
N VAL A 68 3.19 13.95 8.51
CA VAL A 68 2.74 12.56 8.63
C VAL A 68 1.22 12.53 8.59
N VAL A 69 0.64 11.68 7.76
CA VAL A 69 -0.82 11.54 7.61
C VAL A 69 -1.24 10.12 7.93
N PHE A 70 -2.30 9.97 8.70
CA PHE A 70 -2.92 8.68 9.01
C PHE A 70 -4.41 8.83 9.27
N GLY A 71 -5.17 7.81 8.89
CA GLY A 71 -6.56 7.61 9.26
C GLY A 71 -6.69 6.60 10.40
N ASN A 72 -7.82 6.59 11.09
CA ASN A 72 -8.10 5.63 12.14
C ASN A 72 -9.54 5.06 12.08
N SER A 73 -9.81 4.05 12.91
CA SER A 73 -11.11 3.37 12.99
C SER A 73 -12.23 4.22 13.62
N ALA A 74 -11.92 5.41 14.14
CA ALA A 74 -12.92 6.35 14.65
C ALA A 74 -13.33 7.40 13.58
N GLY A 75 -12.93 7.22 12.32
CA GLY A 75 -13.25 8.17 11.24
C GLY A 75 -12.41 9.46 11.28
N LEU A 76 -11.31 9.48 12.01
CA LEU A 76 -10.45 10.65 12.11
C LEU A 76 -9.26 10.54 11.15
N LEU A 77 -9.16 11.48 10.23
CA LEU A 77 -7.96 11.70 9.41
C LEU A 77 -7.12 12.80 10.07
N THR A 78 -5.87 12.47 10.40
CA THR A 78 -4.99 13.33 11.17
C THR A 78 -3.68 13.61 10.44
N ALA A 79 -3.25 14.86 10.43
CA ALA A 79 -1.92 15.27 10.01
C ALA A 79 -1.12 15.84 11.17
N VAL A 80 0.10 15.34 11.33
CA VAL A 80 1.03 15.79 12.38
C VAL A 80 2.36 16.23 11.77
N ASP A 81 3.07 17.07 12.49
CA ASP A 81 4.42 17.49 12.11
C ASP A 81 5.43 16.35 12.33
N LEU A 82 6.21 16.02 11.32
CA LEU A 82 7.17 14.91 11.34
C LEU A 82 8.24 15.04 12.44
N LYS A 83 8.68 16.27 12.75
CA LYS A 83 9.76 16.48 13.72
C LYS A 83 9.28 16.44 15.17
N SER A 84 8.08 16.97 15.42
CA SER A 84 7.57 17.18 16.77
C SER A 84 6.38 16.29 17.16
N GLY A 85 5.73 15.61 16.22
CA GLY A 85 4.49 14.87 16.44
C GLY A 85 3.28 15.78 16.76
N LYS A 86 3.43 17.10 16.71
CA LYS A 86 2.31 18.02 16.99
C LYS A 86 1.27 17.99 15.90
N LYS A 87 0.00 17.92 16.31
CA LYS A 87 -1.14 17.94 15.39
C LYS A 87 -1.15 19.25 14.59
N LYS A 88 -1.15 19.16 13.25
CA LYS A 88 -1.31 20.28 12.33
C LYS A 88 -2.80 20.52 12.06
N TRP A 89 -3.51 19.45 11.75
CA TRP A 89 -4.96 19.45 11.59
C TRP A 89 -5.52 18.04 11.83
N GLN A 90 -6.82 17.98 12.03
CA GLN A 90 -7.60 16.75 12.14
C GLN A 90 -8.98 17.01 11.54
N ARG A 91 -9.51 16.03 10.82
CA ARG A 91 -10.85 16.07 10.24
C ARG A 91 -11.60 14.79 10.58
N GLU A 92 -12.86 14.92 10.92
CA GLU A 92 -13.79 13.83 11.20
C GLU A 92 -14.62 13.49 9.94
N PHE A 93 -14.84 12.21 9.73
CA PHE A 93 -15.64 11.64 8.67
C PHE A 93 -16.66 10.68 9.29
N GLU A 94 -17.71 10.34 8.55
CA GLU A 94 -18.82 9.52 9.07
C GLU A 94 -18.42 8.06 9.31
N GLN A 95 -17.41 7.56 8.58
CA GLN A 95 -16.96 6.17 8.64
C GLN A 95 -15.45 6.06 8.86
N SER A 96 -15.00 4.85 9.18
CA SER A 96 -13.60 4.55 9.49
C SER A 96 -12.68 4.60 8.28
N PHE A 97 -11.38 4.77 8.58
CA PHE A 97 -10.30 4.65 7.62
C PHE A 97 -9.48 3.39 7.91
N GLU A 98 -9.60 2.39 7.05
CA GLU A 98 -8.73 1.21 7.02
C GLU A 98 -7.68 1.32 5.92
N ALA A 99 -7.98 2.08 4.86
CA ALA A 99 -7.10 2.29 3.72
C ALA A 99 -5.85 3.09 4.11
N ALA A 100 -4.71 2.70 3.56
CA ALA A 100 -3.50 3.52 3.60
C ALA A 100 -3.65 4.74 2.68
N PRO A 101 -3.38 5.97 3.14
CA PRO A 101 -3.37 7.13 2.27
C PRO A 101 -2.20 7.10 1.27
N ALA A 102 -2.28 7.94 0.25
CA ALA A 102 -1.16 8.29 -0.60
C ALA A 102 -1.04 9.82 -0.71
N ILE A 103 0.18 10.33 -0.86
CA ILE A 103 0.42 11.77 -1.01
C ILE A 103 1.14 12.02 -2.32
N PHE A 104 0.61 12.93 -3.12
CA PHE A 104 1.30 13.44 -4.29
C PHE A 104 1.14 14.96 -4.37
N ASP A 105 2.26 15.63 -4.52
CA ASP A 105 2.36 17.09 -4.52
C ASP A 105 1.75 17.68 -3.22
N ASP A 106 0.67 18.42 -3.28
CA ASP A 106 -0.06 18.97 -2.14
C ASP A 106 -1.42 18.27 -1.92
N THR A 107 -1.55 17.00 -2.33
CA THR A 107 -2.81 16.26 -2.27
C THR A 107 -2.65 14.93 -1.55
N ILE A 108 -3.55 14.67 -0.61
CA ILE A 108 -3.75 13.38 0.05
C ILE A 108 -4.87 12.67 -0.70
N PHE A 109 -4.66 11.40 -1.05
CA PHE A 109 -5.68 10.50 -1.56
C PHE A 109 -5.92 9.41 -0.53
N ILE A 110 -7.18 9.16 -0.15
CA ILE A 110 -7.53 8.16 0.84
C ILE A 110 -8.93 7.59 0.59
N GLY A 111 -9.02 6.26 0.60
CA GLY A 111 -10.31 5.56 0.61
C GLY A 111 -10.91 5.54 2.00
N CYS A 112 -12.23 5.56 2.07
CA CYS A 112 -13.00 5.50 3.31
C CYS A 112 -14.08 4.41 3.23
N GLU A 113 -14.55 3.93 4.38
CA GLU A 113 -15.65 2.96 4.43
C GLU A 113 -17.02 3.56 4.07
N ASP A 114 -17.11 4.88 3.89
CA ASP A 114 -18.29 5.57 3.36
C ASP A 114 -18.43 5.47 1.82
N MET A 115 -17.71 4.54 1.20
CA MET A 115 -17.71 4.27 -0.25
C MET A 115 -17.13 5.41 -1.07
N LYS A 116 -16.26 6.27 -0.50
CA LYS A 116 -15.64 7.38 -1.21
C LYS A 116 -14.12 7.32 -1.21
N LEU A 117 -13.55 7.69 -2.35
CA LEU A 117 -12.16 8.12 -2.43
C LEU A 117 -12.13 9.64 -2.32
N TYR A 118 -11.36 10.15 -1.38
CA TYR A 118 -11.16 11.57 -1.17
C TYR A 118 -9.81 12.02 -1.70
N ALA A 119 -9.77 13.17 -2.35
CA ALA A 119 -8.57 13.96 -2.60
C ALA A 119 -8.64 15.24 -1.78
N LEU A 120 -7.70 15.41 -0.86
CA LEU A 120 -7.69 16.48 0.12
C LEU A 120 -6.42 17.31 0.01
N GLU A 121 -6.48 18.58 0.37
CA GLU A 121 -5.31 19.43 0.48
C GLU A 121 -4.42 18.98 1.64
N LEU A 122 -3.13 18.71 1.41
CA LEU A 122 -2.19 18.20 2.41
C LEU A 122 -2.06 19.13 3.62
N LYS A 123 -2.07 20.44 3.43
CA LYS A 123 -1.84 21.41 4.49
C LYS A 123 -3.05 21.64 5.40
N THR A 124 -4.27 21.43 4.90
CA THR A 124 -5.50 21.84 5.60
C THR A 124 -6.52 20.71 5.78
N GLY A 125 -6.41 19.61 5.02
CA GLY A 125 -7.41 18.54 4.97
C GLY A 125 -8.70 18.92 4.25
N LYS A 126 -8.74 20.06 3.53
CA LYS A 126 -9.93 20.49 2.78
C LYS A 126 -10.10 19.67 1.50
N ASP A 127 -11.37 19.48 1.09
CA ASP A 127 -11.68 18.74 -0.13
C ASP A 127 -11.17 19.47 -1.38
N LYS A 128 -10.54 18.70 -2.28
CA LYS A 128 -10.26 19.07 -3.66
C LYS A 128 -11.29 18.45 -4.58
N TRP A 129 -11.49 17.12 -4.43
CA TRP A 129 -12.52 16.36 -5.14
C TRP A 129 -12.76 15.03 -4.38
N SER A 130 -13.85 14.36 -4.69
CA SER A 130 -14.12 12.98 -4.28
C SER A 130 -14.84 12.23 -5.38
N ILE A 131 -14.74 10.91 -5.37
CA ILE A 131 -15.54 10.00 -6.20
C ILE A 131 -16.24 8.99 -5.30
N GLU A 132 -17.37 8.47 -5.76
CA GLU A 132 -18.09 7.38 -5.10
C GLU A 132 -17.81 6.05 -5.79
N THR A 133 -17.78 4.98 -5.02
CA THR A 133 -17.69 3.58 -5.44
C THR A 133 -18.94 2.83 -4.99
N ASP A 134 -19.14 1.61 -5.50
CA ASP A 134 -20.35 0.83 -5.18
C ASP A 134 -20.26 0.13 -3.82
N ASP A 135 -19.08 0.10 -3.18
CA ASP A 135 -18.86 -0.42 -1.82
C ASP A 135 -17.67 0.29 -1.18
N LYS A 136 -17.39 0.00 0.09
CA LYS A 136 -16.31 0.60 0.89
C LYS A 136 -14.93 0.43 0.26
N ILE A 137 -14.02 1.34 0.61
CA ILE A 137 -12.64 1.30 0.19
C ILE A 137 -11.75 1.03 1.40
N THR A 138 -11.29 -0.20 1.54
CA THR A 138 -10.38 -0.65 2.61
C THR A 138 -8.94 -0.82 2.12
N ALA A 139 -8.76 -0.98 0.81
CA ALA A 139 -7.46 -1.05 0.18
C ALA A 139 -6.75 0.30 0.17
N GLY A 140 -5.44 0.30 0.34
CA GLY A 140 -4.63 1.51 0.19
C GLY A 140 -4.63 2.05 -1.23
N VAL A 141 -4.31 3.32 -1.36
CA VAL A 141 -4.19 4.02 -2.64
C VAL A 141 -2.75 3.99 -3.10
N ASN A 142 -2.51 3.64 -4.36
CA ASN A 142 -1.19 3.70 -4.97
C ASN A 142 -1.09 4.80 -6.03
N LEU A 143 0.12 5.29 -6.24
CA LEU A 143 0.43 6.39 -7.16
C LEU A 143 1.50 5.97 -8.15
N THR A 144 1.29 6.32 -9.41
CA THR A 144 2.25 6.06 -10.49
C THR A 144 2.21 7.17 -11.54
N LYS A 145 3.27 7.27 -12.33
CA LYS A 145 3.21 8.05 -13.57
C LYS A 145 2.35 7.32 -14.59
N SER A 146 1.61 8.08 -15.41
CA SER A 146 0.96 7.54 -16.61
C SER A 146 1.99 6.87 -17.53
N PRO A 147 1.62 5.89 -18.36
CA PRO A 147 2.55 5.22 -19.27
C PRO A 147 3.30 6.16 -20.23
N ASP A 148 2.70 7.30 -20.59
CA ASP A 148 3.33 8.34 -21.41
C ASP A 148 4.17 9.34 -20.59
N GLY A 149 4.19 9.21 -19.26
CA GLY A 149 4.96 10.04 -18.33
C GLY A 149 4.43 11.46 -18.11
N LYS A 150 3.28 11.82 -18.70
CA LYS A 150 2.77 13.21 -18.69
C LYS A 150 1.87 13.54 -17.50
N ALA A 151 1.26 12.53 -16.88
CA ALA A 151 0.34 12.67 -15.77
C ALA A 151 0.71 11.74 -14.62
N TYR A 152 0.08 11.92 -13.47
CA TYR A 152 0.08 10.95 -12.38
C TYR A 152 -1.29 10.32 -12.26
N TRP A 153 -1.29 9.01 -12.07
CA TRP A 153 -2.46 8.20 -11.89
C TRP A 153 -2.54 7.63 -10.49
N ILE A 154 -3.74 7.54 -9.98
CA ILE A 154 -4.09 6.77 -8.81
C ILE A 154 -4.50 5.39 -9.30
N VAL A 155 -3.96 4.34 -8.67
CA VAL A 155 -4.45 2.98 -8.85
C VAL A 155 -5.01 2.51 -7.51
N MET A 156 -6.23 2.06 -7.49
CA MET A 156 -6.94 1.66 -6.29
C MET A 156 -7.81 0.42 -6.50
N ASN A 157 -8.01 -0.32 -5.45
CA ASN A 157 -8.95 -1.42 -5.36
C ASN A 157 -10.10 -1.06 -4.43
N GLY A 158 -11.30 -1.55 -4.74
CA GLY A 158 -12.49 -1.40 -3.92
C GLY A 158 -13.05 -2.73 -3.43
N TYR A 159 -13.79 -2.69 -2.34
CA TYR A 159 -14.55 -3.84 -1.84
C TYR A 159 -15.69 -4.21 -2.80
N ASP A 160 -16.03 -3.32 -3.73
CA ASP A 160 -16.91 -3.54 -4.86
C ASP A 160 -16.34 -4.49 -5.95
N GLY A 161 -15.14 -5.03 -5.72
CA GLY A 161 -14.47 -5.94 -6.66
C GLY A 161 -13.86 -5.24 -7.86
N VAL A 162 -13.65 -3.93 -7.81
CA VAL A 162 -13.17 -3.17 -8.97
C VAL A 162 -11.78 -2.57 -8.71
N CYS A 163 -10.84 -2.87 -9.60
CA CYS A 163 -9.56 -2.16 -9.70
C CYS A 163 -9.72 -0.99 -10.68
N ARG A 164 -9.32 0.21 -10.27
CA ARG A 164 -9.46 1.44 -11.06
C ARG A 164 -8.15 2.19 -11.21
N ALA A 165 -7.95 2.79 -12.39
CA ALA A 165 -6.98 3.87 -12.56
C ALA A 165 -7.71 5.19 -12.78
N LEU A 166 -7.30 6.21 -12.03
CA LEU A 166 -7.88 7.55 -12.05
C LEU A 166 -6.79 8.59 -12.33
N ASP A 167 -7.13 9.66 -13.00
CA ASP A 167 -6.28 10.84 -13.08
C ASP A 167 -6.17 11.51 -11.71
N ALA A 168 -4.97 11.64 -11.18
CA ALA A 168 -4.74 12.14 -9.83
C ALA A 168 -5.18 13.60 -9.64
N LYS A 169 -5.22 14.40 -10.70
CA LYS A 169 -5.60 15.82 -10.63
C LYS A 169 -7.10 16.01 -10.57
N SER A 170 -7.84 15.21 -11.31
CA SER A 170 -9.29 15.42 -11.54
C SER A 170 -10.19 14.34 -10.94
N GLY A 171 -9.64 13.19 -10.55
CA GLY A 171 -10.43 12.02 -10.13
C GLY A 171 -11.13 11.31 -11.29
N LYS A 172 -10.92 11.73 -12.54
CA LYS A 172 -11.55 11.10 -13.69
C LYS A 172 -11.04 9.69 -13.90
N GLU A 173 -11.97 8.73 -14.04
CA GLU A 173 -11.64 7.35 -14.35
C GLU A 173 -11.00 7.25 -15.75
N ILE A 174 -9.89 6.52 -15.82
CA ILE A 174 -9.14 6.24 -17.04
C ILE A 174 -9.52 4.85 -17.55
N TRP A 175 -9.49 3.88 -16.66
CA TRP A 175 -9.97 2.53 -16.89
C TRP A 175 -10.39 1.88 -15.57
N LYS A 176 -11.20 0.81 -15.68
CA LYS A 176 -11.55 -0.09 -14.60
C LYS A 176 -11.46 -1.55 -15.05
N HIS A 177 -11.24 -2.43 -14.09
CA HIS A 177 -11.27 -3.88 -14.24
C HIS A 177 -12.08 -4.49 -13.10
N GLU A 178 -13.07 -5.30 -13.43
CA GLU A 178 -13.97 -5.93 -12.48
C GLU A 178 -13.55 -7.37 -12.20
N THR A 179 -13.59 -7.78 -10.94
CA THR A 179 -13.41 -9.15 -10.46
C THR A 179 -14.71 -9.69 -9.89
N GLU A 180 -14.80 -11.00 -9.69
CA GLU A 180 -16.04 -11.64 -9.19
C GLU A 180 -16.25 -11.44 -7.68
N GLN A 181 -15.21 -11.05 -6.95
CA GLN A 181 -15.22 -10.93 -5.50
C GLN A 181 -14.47 -9.66 -5.04
N PRO A 182 -14.66 -9.20 -3.80
CA PRO A 182 -13.96 -8.05 -3.25
C PRO A 182 -12.45 -8.10 -3.37
N ILE A 183 -11.82 -6.92 -3.44
CA ILE A 183 -10.37 -6.76 -3.47
C ILE A 183 -9.94 -5.94 -2.26
N ASN A 184 -9.19 -6.55 -1.33
CA ASN A 184 -8.80 -5.91 -0.06
C ASN A 184 -7.36 -5.36 -0.07
N GLY A 185 -6.48 -5.91 -0.91
CA GLY A 185 -5.07 -5.51 -0.96
C GLY A 185 -4.85 -4.24 -1.77
N THR A 186 -3.89 -3.42 -1.35
CA THR A 186 -3.41 -2.29 -2.16
C THR A 186 -2.80 -2.80 -3.46
N PRO A 187 -3.17 -2.26 -4.64
CA PRO A 187 -2.60 -2.70 -5.90
C PRO A 187 -1.14 -2.24 -6.02
N ALA A 188 -0.22 -3.15 -6.35
CA ALA A 188 1.16 -2.81 -6.68
C ALA A 188 1.27 -2.33 -8.13
N VAL A 189 2.11 -1.32 -8.39
CA VAL A 189 2.47 -0.92 -9.76
C VAL A 189 3.92 -1.26 -10.02
N VAL A 190 4.15 -2.21 -10.90
CA VAL A 190 5.45 -2.80 -11.14
C VAL A 190 6.03 -2.30 -12.46
N ASN A 191 7.27 -1.79 -12.40
CA ASN A 191 8.03 -1.30 -13.56
C ASN A 191 7.30 -0.23 -14.39
N GLY A 192 6.27 0.44 -13.84
CA GLY A 192 5.43 1.39 -14.59
C GLY A 192 4.65 0.76 -15.75
N LYS A 193 4.41 -0.55 -15.69
CA LYS A 193 3.75 -1.33 -16.76
C LYS A 193 2.61 -2.20 -16.27
N TRP A 194 2.74 -2.77 -15.09
CA TRP A 194 1.82 -3.78 -14.57
C TRP A 194 1.14 -3.31 -13.30
N VAL A 195 -0.13 -3.61 -13.17
CA VAL A 195 -0.90 -3.48 -11.92
C VAL A 195 -1.14 -4.88 -11.39
N VAL A 196 -0.73 -5.14 -10.13
CA VAL A 196 -0.75 -6.47 -9.54
C VAL A 196 -1.50 -6.44 -8.21
N PHE A 197 -2.45 -7.35 -8.04
CA PHE A 197 -3.21 -7.48 -6.79
C PHE A 197 -3.81 -8.88 -6.64
N GLY A 198 -4.11 -9.27 -5.41
CA GLY A 198 -4.85 -10.48 -5.08
C GLY A 198 -6.33 -10.21 -4.88
N GLY A 199 -7.19 -11.11 -5.34
CA GLY A 199 -8.64 -11.08 -5.13
C GLY A 199 -9.12 -12.09 -4.09
N CYS A 200 -10.29 -11.83 -3.49
CA CYS A 200 -10.97 -12.81 -2.65
C CYS A 200 -11.51 -14.02 -3.45
N ASP A 201 -11.47 -13.95 -4.76
CA ASP A 201 -11.76 -15.03 -5.71
C ASP A 201 -10.58 -16.00 -5.93
N HIS A 202 -9.56 -15.93 -5.07
CA HIS A 202 -8.36 -16.79 -5.06
C HIS A 202 -7.32 -16.51 -6.13
N PHE A 203 -7.52 -15.48 -6.97
CA PHE A 203 -6.60 -15.20 -8.05
C PHE A 203 -5.67 -14.03 -7.75
N LEU A 204 -4.43 -14.16 -8.21
CA LEU A 204 -3.51 -13.05 -8.40
C LEU A 204 -3.69 -12.51 -9.82
N TYR A 205 -4.02 -11.26 -9.94
CA TYR A 205 -4.20 -10.56 -11.21
C TYR A 205 -2.97 -9.74 -11.57
N THR A 206 -2.60 -9.79 -12.84
CA THR A 206 -1.66 -8.85 -13.45
C THR A 206 -2.36 -8.16 -14.61
N LEU A 207 -2.55 -6.84 -14.50
CA LEU A 207 -3.17 -6.03 -15.54
C LEU A 207 -2.13 -5.14 -16.22
N ASN A 208 -2.39 -4.77 -17.47
CA ASN A 208 -1.65 -3.73 -18.16
C ASN A 208 -2.01 -2.36 -17.56
N LEU A 209 -1.02 -1.61 -17.08
CA LEU A 209 -1.25 -0.28 -16.50
C LEU A 209 -1.91 0.70 -17.50
N ALA A 210 -1.64 0.57 -18.80
CA ALA A 210 -2.11 1.55 -19.77
C ALA A 210 -3.63 1.50 -20.02
N ASP A 211 -4.23 0.31 -19.94
CA ASP A 211 -5.63 0.11 -20.35
C ASP A 211 -6.45 -0.82 -19.42
N GLY A 212 -5.84 -1.30 -18.31
CA GLY A 212 -6.50 -2.18 -17.34
C GLY A 212 -6.81 -3.59 -17.84
N LYS A 213 -6.32 -3.98 -19.03
CA LYS A 213 -6.58 -5.33 -19.56
C LYS A 213 -5.77 -6.37 -18.81
N PRO A 214 -6.38 -7.56 -18.55
CA PRO A 214 -5.67 -8.66 -17.90
C PRO A 214 -4.55 -9.19 -18.81
N LEU A 215 -3.38 -9.41 -18.22
CA LEU A 215 -2.22 -10.04 -18.86
C LEU A 215 -2.05 -11.48 -18.38
N THR A 216 -2.02 -11.67 -17.06
CA THR A 216 -1.93 -12.97 -16.42
C THR A 216 -2.89 -13.07 -15.25
N LYS A 217 -3.31 -14.30 -14.95
CA LYS A 217 -4.14 -14.65 -13.80
C LYS A 217 -3.58 -15.94 -13.20
N VAL A 218 -3.01 -15.84 -12.00
CA VAL A 218 -2.42 -17.00 -11.30
C VAL A 218 -3.42 -17.48 -10.26
N GLU A 219 -3.77 -18.76 -10.30
CA GLU A 219 -4.69 -19.35 -9.33
C GLU A 219 -3.96 -19.64 -8.01
N GLY A 220 -4.47 -19.08 -6.91
CA GLY A 220 -4.10 -19.42 -5.55
C GLY A 220 -4.95 -20.58 -5.01
N GLU A 221 -4.74 -20.92 -3.74
CA GLU A 221 -5.51 -22.00 -3.10
C GLU A 221 -6.62 -21.46 -2.18
N ALA A 222 -6.59 -20.18 -1.87
CA ALA A 222 -7.56 -19.51 -0.99
C ALA A 222 -7.56 -18.00 -1.25
N PRO A 223 -8.54 -17.25 -0.70
CA PRO A 223 -8.61 -15.80 -0.84
C PRO A 223 -7.30 -15.09 -0.51
N ILE A 224 -6.90 -14.17 -1.39
CA ILE A 224 -5.73 -13.31 -1.23
C ILE A 224 -6.26 -11.96 -0.73
N VAL A 225 -6.22 -11.76 0.58
CA VAL A 225 -6.80 -10.56 1.22
C VAL A 225 -5.77 -9.50 1.57
N SER A 226 -4.48 -9.83 1.45
CA SER A 226 -3.39 -8.91 1.75
C SER A 226 -2.81 -8.26 0.50
N THR A 227 -2.12 -7.16 0.72
CA THR A 227 -1.27 -6.54 -0.30
C THR A 227 -0.14 -7.49 -0.68
N VAL A 228 0.18 -7.56 -1.95
CA VAL A 228 1.32 -8.33 -2.47
C VAL A 228 2.63 -7.58 -2.26
N GLY A 229 3.76 -8.29 -2.23
CA GLY A 229 5.10 -7.71 -2.27
C GLY A 229 5.78 -8.01 -3.59
N THR A 230 6.45 -7.03 -4.20
CA THR A 230 7.10 -7.22 -5.51
C THR A 230 8.56 -6.76 -5.53
N GLU A 231 9.37 -7.40 -6.37
CA GLU A 231 10.74 -6.97 -6.70
C GLU A 231 11.08 -7.41 -8.13
N GLY A 232 11.26 -6.43 -9.04
CA GLY A 232 11.42 -6.71 -10.47
C GLY A 232 10.16 -7.31 -11.09
N SER A 233 10.26 -8.50 -11.70
CA SER A 233 9.10 -9.28 -12.19
C SER A 233 8.57 -10.28 -11.17
N PHE A 234 9.21 -10.43 -10.04
CA PHE A 234 8.78 -11.37 -9.01
C PHE A 234 7.71 -10.77 -8.11
N VAL A 235 6.75 -11.58 -7.72
CA VAL A 235 5.69 -11.27 -6.76
C VAL A 235 5.57 -12.35 -5.71
N ALA A 236 5.33 -11.96 -4.46
CA ALA A 236 4.98 -12.89 -3.38
C ALA A 236 3.72 -12.42 -2.65
N TRP A 237 2.94 -13.38 -2.16
CA TRP A 237 1.73 -13.13 -1.36
C TRP A 237 1.49 -14.25 -0.36
N GLY A 238 0.77 -13.93 0.70
CA GLY A 238 0.21 -14.91 1.63
C GLY A 238 -1.29 -15.07 1.39
N ASP A 239 -1.84 -16.22 1.72
CA ASP A 239 -3.27 -16.51 1.59
C ASP A 239 -3.87 -17.19 2.84
N HIS A 240 -5.18 -17.45 2.79
CA HIS A 240 -5.91 -18.13 3.85
C HIS A 240 -5.67 -19.64 3.93
N SER A 241 -5.00 -20.25 2.95
CA SER A 241 -4.64 -21.68 2.94
C SER A 241 -3.40 -22.00 3.76
N ASN A 242 -2.86 -21.05 4.52
CA ASN A 242 -1.63 -21.15 5.30
C ASN A 242 -0.36 -21.22 4.43
N LYS A 243 -0.40 -20.61 3.27
CA LYS A 243 0.72 -20.61 2.32
C LYS A 243 1.22 -19.21 2.01
N VAL A 244 2.49 -19.17 1.66
CA VAL A 244 3.12 -18.06 0.94
C VAL A 244 3.50 -18.56 -0.43
N MET A 245 3.18 -17.81 -1.46
CA MET A 245 3.44 -18.16 -2.84
C MET A 245 4.34 -17.14 -3.50
N GLY A 246 5.18 -17.61 -4.42
CA GLY A 246 6.02 -16.79 -5.28
C GLY A 246 5.73 -17.09 -6.74
N ALA A 247 5.62 -16.05 -7.59
CA ALA A 247 5.36 -16.18 -9.01
C ALA A 247 6.15 -15.15 -9.82
N ASP A 248 6.36 -15.43 -11.11
CA ASP A 248 6.86 -14.47 -12.08
C ASP A 248 5.69 -13.79 -12.80
N LEU A 249 5.67 -12.45 -12.78
CA LEU A 249 4.61 -11.64 -13.37
C LEU A 249 4.58 -11.66 -14.90
N ALA A 250 5.73 -11.89 -15.54
CA ALA A 250 5.83 -11.84 -16.98
C ALA A 250 5.31 -13.14 -17.64
N SER A 251 5.61 -14.30 -17.05
CA SER A 251 5.09 -15.59 -17.51
C SER A 251 3.74 -15.94 -16.89
N GLY A 252 3.43 -15.44 -15.69
CA GLY A 252 2.29 -15.87 -14.90
C GLY A 252 2.49 -17.25 -14.26
N GLU A 253 3.73 -17.75 -14.22
CA GLU A 253 4.03 -19.06 -13.65
C GLU A 253 4.27 -18.96 -12.14
N LEU A 254 3.64 -19.87 -11.39
CA LEU A 254 3.90 -20.07 -9.99
C LEU A 254 5.26 -20.77 -9.82
N GLU A 255 6.21 -20.08 -9.17
CA GLU A 255 7.57 -20.60 -9.00
C GLU A 255 7.66 -21.57 -7.81
N TRP A 256 7.01 -21.22 -6.69
CA TRP A 256 7.04 -22.04 -5.48
C TRP A 256 5.87 -21.74 -4.53
N LYS A 257 5.66 -22.69 -3.61
CA LYS A 257 4.73 -22.58 -2.47
C LYS A 257 5.48 -22.95 -1.19
N TYR A 258 5.38 -22.08 -0.19
CA TYR A 258 5.90 -22.30 1.16
C TYR A 258 4.75 -22.49 2.15
N SER A 259 4.89 -23.41 3.10
CA SER A 259 3.98 -23.54 4.25
C SER A 259 4.75 -23.97 5.49
N ASP A 260 4.48 -23.36 6.63
CA ASP A 260 4.95 -23.79 7.94
C ASP A 260 3.74 -23.81 8.90
N ARG A 261 3.31 -25.03 9.30
CA ARG A 261 2.18 -25.24 10.19
C ARG A 261 0.81 -24.82 9.60
N LYS A 262 -0.22 -24.73 10.49
CA LYS A 262 -1.61 -24.47 10.12
C LYS A 262 -2.04 -23.06 10.50
N PHE A 263 -1.27 -22.04 10.10
CA PHE A 263 -1.59 -20.63 10.38
C PHE A 263 -1.55 -19.79 9.11
N PRO A 264 -2.58 -19.01 8.82
CA PRO A 264 -2.63 -18.18 7.61
C PRO A 264 -1.59 -17.06 7.65
N PHE A 265 -1.13 -16.70 6.45
CA PHE A 265 -0.25 -15.56 6.20
C PHE A 265 -1.08 -14.41 5.63
N MET A 266 -1.52 -13.51 6.49
CA MET A 266 -2.42 -12.40 6.12
C MET A 266 -1.71 -11.05 6.09
N ALA A 267 -0.42 -11.01 6.39
CA ALA A 267 0.36 -9.80 6.31
C ALA A 267 0.90 -9.59 4.90
N ALA A 268 1.11 -8.35 4.51
CA ALA A 268 1.79 -8.03 3.26
C ALA A 268 3.28 -8.39 3.37
N PRO A 269 3.85 -9.20 2.47
CA PRO A 269 5.26 -9.55 2.51
C PRO A 269 6.16 -8.39 2.09
N ALA A 270 7.35 -8.27 2.70
CA ALA A 270 8.43 -7.48 2.16
C ALA A 270 9.33 -8.39 1.31
N VAL A 271 9.79 -7.86 0.16
CA VAL A 271 10.56 -8.64 -0.81
C VAL A 271 11.85 -7.92 -1.15
N ASP A 272 12.98 -8.61 -1.04
CA ASP A 272 14.25 -8.13 -1.57
C ASP A 272 14.76 -9.09 -2.68
N LYS A 273 16.00 -8.88 -3.13
CA LYS A 273 16.59 -9.69 -4.21
C LYS A 273 16.79 -11.16 -3.84
N LYS A 274 16.78 -11.51 -2.56
CA LYS A 274 17.12 -12.85 -2.05
C LYS A 274 15.97 -13.50 -1.28
N ASN A 275 15.19 -12.71 -0.57
CA ASN A 275 14.25 -13.22 0.41
C ASN A 275 12.88 -12.53 0.32
N VAL A 276 11.90 -13.26 0.79
CA VAL A 276 10.55 -12.78 1.13
C VAL A 276 10.41 -12.83 2.64
N TYR A 277 10.02 -11.71 3.26
CA TYR A 277 9.80 -11.61 4.71
C TYR A 277 8.33 -11.40 4.98
N ILE A 278 7.72 -12.25 5.79
CA ILE A 278 6.28 -12.17 6.09
C ILE A 278 5.98 -12.56 7.53
N GLY A 279 5.06 -11.83 8.16
CA GLY A 279 4.53 -12.17 9.48
C GLY A 279 3.44 -13.23 9.39
N GLY A 280 3.54 -14.27 10.22
CA GLY A 280 2.53 -15.32 10.35
C GLY A 280 1.70 -15.16 11.62
N ARG A 281 0.46 -15.68 11.62
CA ARG A 281 -0.35 -15.80 12.85
C ARG A 281 0.20 -16.78 13.86
N ASP A 282 1.27 -17.52 13.53
CA ASP A 282 2.09 -18.34 14.43
C ASP A 282 3.01 -17.51 15.33
N LYS A 283 2.92 -16.17 15.29
CA LYS A 283 3.73 -15.22 16.05
C LYS A 283 5.21 -15.18 15.63
N LYS A 284 5.50 -15.51 14.36
CA LYS A 284 6.85 -15.46 13.80
C LYS A 284 6.93 -14.51 12.62
N ILE A 285 8.14 -14.07 12.32
CA ILE A 285 8.51 -13.52 11.03
C ILE A 285 9.27 -14.61 10.29
N HIS A 286 8.80 -14.95 9.09
CA HIS A 286 9.42 -15.91 8.20
C HIS A 286 10.31 -15.19 7.21
N ALA A 287 11.52 -15.71 7.01
CA ALA A 287 12.42 -15.31 5.92
C ALA A 287 12.51 -16.49 4.97
N ILE A 288 11.95 -16.35 3.78
CA ILE A 288 11.77 -17.41 2.78
C ILE A 288 12.71 -17.09 1.62
N SER A 289 13.48 -18.07 1.16
CA SER A 289 14.32 -17.89 -0.03
C SER A 289 13.47 -17.58 -1.24
N ARG A 290 13.75 -16.46 -1.94
CA ARG A 290 13.06 -16.09 -3.16
C ARG A 290 13.26 -17.10 -4.29
N GLU A 291 14.42 -17.76 -4.33
CA GLU A 291 14.79 -18.71 -5.39
C GLU A 291 14.11 -20.06 -5.22
N SER A 292 13.96 -20.53 -3.99
CA SER A 292 13.54 -21.92 -3.73
C SER A 292 12.26 -22.05 -2.90
N GLY A 293 11.74 -20.98 -2.36
CA GLY A 293 10.62 -21.05 -1.43
C GLY A 293 10.99 -21.71 -0.11
#